data_a1095f481f126a975337bb6990b4d468
#
_entry.id   a1095f481f126a975337bb6990b4d468
#
_cell.length_a   1.000
_cell.length_b   1.000
_cell.length_c   1.000
_cell.angle_alpha   90.00
_cell.angle_beta   90.00
_cell.angle_gamma   90.00
#
_symmetry.space_group_name_H-M   'P 1'
#
loop_
_entity.id
_entity.type
_entity.pdbx_description
1 polymer ?
#
loop_
_entity_poly.entity_id
_entity_poly.type
_entity_poly.pdbx_seq_one_letter_code
_entity_poly.pdbx_strand_id
1 'polypeptide(L)'
;MKLMLMLVPVSLVYFFSFTPQQTPPFQNIQYSVEHSDSSTKQWIEDFKIFRSAVYQNDKAKVGGFFTFPVMNPSDEIWFLVLSEKEREAKKLTNNITPFTKSDFNKYYKKLFPPAFIKTILKIKSAELFNKGETQSDPFKEGNTTHTMFASVDRETSILSLNLSYNTVWKDENGEITDGGESTVIYSFKITDNAHLQFMYVRLAG
;
A
#
# COMPACT_ATOMS: atom_id res chain seq x y z
N MET A 1 -34.86 -105.75 -15.27
CA MET A 1 -33.45 -105.33 -15.33
C MET A 1 -33.43 -103.81 -15.35
N LYS A 2 -33.24 -103.16 -14.20
CA LYS A 2 -33.16 -101.67 -14.09
C LYS A 2 -31.69 -101.29 -13.94
N LEU A 3 -31.17 -100.54 -14.91
CA LEU A 3 -29.82 -100.04 -14.91
C LEU A 3 -29.84 -98.70 -14.10
N MET A 4 -29.10 -98.72 -13.00
CA MET A 4 -28.97 -97.58 -12.10
C MET A 4 -27.71 -96.75 -12.47
N LEU A 5 -27.91 -95.57 -13.04
CA LEU A 5 -26.84 -94.68 -13.46
C LEU A 5 -26.41 -93.84 -12.25
N MET A 6 -25.22 -94.07 -11.76
CA MET A 6 -24.62 -93.26 -10.72
C MET A 6 -24.05 -92.00 -11.33
N LEU A 7 -24.55 -90.84 -10.88
CA LEU A 7 -24.04 -89.52 -11.19
C LEU A 7 -22.98 -89.18 -10.15
N VAL A 8 -21.72 -88.93 -10.59
CA VAL A 8 -20.64 -88.44 -9.77
C VAL A 8 -20.63 -86.89 -9.85
N PRO A 9 -20.73 -86.16 -8.74
CA PRO A 9 -20.60 -84.66 -8.80
C PRO A 9 -19.13 -84.26 -8.98
N VAL A 10 -18.89 -83.53 -10.05
CA VAL A 10 -17.56 -82.83 -10.29
C VAL A 10 -17.57 -81.57 -9.45
N SER A 11 -16.78 -81.57 -8.39
CA SER A 11 -16.51 -80.37 -7.58
C SER A 11 -15.54 -79.45 -8.33
N LEU A 12 -16.06 -78.31 -8.79
CA LEU A 12 -15.29 -77.24 -9.41
C LEU A 12 -14.62 -76.38 -8.33
N VAL A 13 -13.29 -76.52 -8.15
CA VAL A 13 -12.51 -75.75 -7.22
C VAL A 13 -12.09 -74.46 -7.91
N TYR A 14 -12.72 -73.31 -7.51
CA TYR A 14 -12.29 -71.99 -7.94
C TYR A 14 -11.07 -71.56 -7.16
N PHE A 15 -9.95 -71.46 -7.83
CA PHE A 15 -8.76 -70.77 -7.32
C PHE A 15 -8.97 -69.28 -7.48
N PHE A 16 -9.26 -68.57 -6.38
CA PHE A 16 -9.18 -67.11 -6.34
C PHE A 16 -7.72 -66.72 -6.32
N SER A 17 -7.19 -66.26 -7.45
CA SER A 17 -5.89 -65.61 -7.51
C SER A 17 -6.01 -64.21 -6.87
N PHE A 18 -5.51 -64.08 -5.65
CA PHE A 18 -5.32 -62.76 -5.05
C PHE A 18 -4.16 -62.08 -5.76
N THR A 19 -4.45 -61.16 -6.67
CA THR A 19 -3.50 -60.17 -7.13
C THR A 19 -3.34 -59.11 -6.02
N PRO A 20 -2.10 -58.83 -5.53
CA PRO A 20 -1.92 -57.72 -4.60
C PRO A 20 -2.28 -56.44 -5.32
N GLN A 21 -3.26 -55.72 -4.80
CA GLN A 21 -3.69 -54.43 -5.25
C GLN A 21 -2.56 -53.44 -4.91
N GLN A 22 -1.80 -53.02 -5.92
CA GLN A 22 -0.83 -51.97 -5.78
C GLN A 22 -1.60 -50.67 -5.41
N THR A 23 -1.41 -50.21 -4.17
CA THR A 23 -1.84 -48.87 -3.76
C THR A 23 -1.12 -47.88 -4.66
N PRO A 24 -1.86 -46.93 -5.31
CA PRO A 24 -1.21 -45.90 -6.09
C PRO A 24 -0.32 -45.08 -5.15
N PRO A 25 0.86 -44.64 -5.61
CA PRO A 25 1.72 -43.77 -4.81
C PRO A 25 0.92 -42.53 -4.42
N PHE A 26 0.96 -42.18 -3.13
CA PHE A 26 0.45 -40.91 -2.65
C PHE A 26 1.12 -39.82 -3.48
N GLN A 27 0.38 -39.30 -4.48
CA GLN A 27 0.75 -38.03 -5.08
C GLN A 27 0.61 -37.01 -3.97
N ASN A 28 1.74 -36.52 -3.49
CA ASN A 28 1.80 -35.26 -2.77
C ASN A 28 1.18 -34.22 -3.70
N ILE A 29 -0.13 -34.02 -3.56
CA ILE A 29 -0.80 -32.84 -4.09
C ILE A 29 -0.22 -31.72 -3.24
N GLN A 30 0.88 -31.16 -3.73
CA GLN A 30 1.34 -29.87 -3.34
C GLN A 30 0.21 -28.92 -3.70
N TYR A 31 -0.66 -28.65 -2.73
CA TYR A 31 -1.53 -27.49 -2.78
C TYR A 31 -0.56 -26.29 -2.74
N SER A 32 -0.05 -25.90 -3.90
CA SER A 32 0.43 -24.56 -4.09
C SER A 32 -0.78 -23.67 -3.84
N VAL A 33 -0.77 -23.06 -2.67
CA VAL A 33 -1.73 -22.04 -2.30
C VAL A 33 -1.48 -20.87 -3.26
N GLU A 34 -2.08 -20.90 -4.46
CA GLU A 34 -2.18 -19.77 -5.38
C GLU A 34 -3.10 -18.65 -4.82
N HIS A 35 -3.23 -18.55 -3.49
CA HIS A 35 -4.05 -17.54 -2.83
C HIS A 35 -3.31 -16.23 -2.56
N SER A 36 -2.00 -16.13 -2.89
CA SER A 36 -1.23 -14.92 -2.57
C SER A 36 -1.20 -13.87 -3.68
N ASP A 37 -1.53 -14.20 -4.92
CA ASP A 37 -1.18 -13.32 -6.05
C ASP A 37 -2.23 -12.24 -6.36
N SER A 38 -3.51 -12.46 -6.07
CA SER A 38 -4.55 -11.46 -6.31
C SER A 38 -4.66 -10.44 -5.16
N SER A 39 -4.52 -10.88 -3.91
CA SER A 39 -4.54 -9.97 -2.75
C SER A 39 -3.29 -9.09 -2.69
N THR A 40 -2.14 -9.63 -3.09
CA THR A 40 -0.86 -8.91 -3.09
C THR A 40 -0.84 -7.73 -4.08
N LYS A 41 -1.67 -7.76 -5.13
CA LYS A 41 -1.74 -6.70 -6.15
C LYS A 41 -2.76 -5.60 -5.84
N GLN A 42 -3.66 -5.81 -4.89
CA GLN A 42 -4.76 -4.86 -4.65
C GLN A 42 -4.27 -3.49 -4.18
N TRP A 43 -3.26 -3.42 -3.29
CA TRP A 43 -2.75 -2.14 -2.78
C TRP A 43 -2.13 -1.26 -3.88
N ILE A 44 -1.53 -1.86 -4.93
CA ILE A 44 -0.96 -1.07 -6.02
C ILE A 44 -2.06 -0.51 -6.93
N GLU A 45 -3.18 -1.22 -7.08
CA GLU A 45 -4.35 -0.68 -7.75
C GLU A 45 -5.00 0.44 -6.93
N ASP A 46 -5.10 0.26 -5.62
CA ASP A 46 -5.54 1.32 -4.71
C ASP A 46 -4.63 2.55 -4.80
N PHE A 47 -3.30 2.36 -4.87
CA PHE A 47 -2.36 3.45 -5.09
C PHE A 47 -2.62 4.19 -6.42
N LYS A 48 -2.90 3.48 -7.50
CA LYS A 48 -3.24 4.09 -8.80
C LYS A 48 -4.56 4.88 -8.71
N ILE A 49 -5.56 4.33 -8.01
CA ILE A 49 -6.85 4.99 -7.78
C ILE A 49 -6.65 6.25 -6.93
N PHE A 50 -5.91 6.15 -5.80
CA PHE A 50 -5.59 7.27 -4.93
C PHE A 50 -4.91 8.40 -5.71
N ARG A 51 -3.84 8.09 -6.45
CA ARG A 51 -3.09 9.03 -7.28
C ARG A 51 -3.99 9.75 -8.29
N SER A 52 -4.84 9.00 -9.00
CA SER A 52 -5.79 9.55 -9.96
C SER A 52 -6.83 10.44 -9.27
N ALA A 53 -7.37 10.03 -8.14
CA ALA A 53 -8.36 10.79 -7.37
C ALA A 53 -7.77 12.10 -6.83
N VAL A 54 -6.52 12.08 -6.34
CA VAL A 54 -5.82 13.30 -5.90
C VAL A 54 -5.63 14.26 -7.08
N TYR A 55 -5.20 13.78 -8.24
CA TYR A 55 -5.05 14.59 -9.44
C TYR A 55 -6.38 15.23 -9.90
N GLN A 56 -7.45 14.44 -9.86
CA GLN A 56 -8.80 14.90 -10.25
C GLN A 56 -9.46 15.78 -9.18
N ASN A 57 -8.81 16.01 -8.03
CA ASN A 57 -9.39 16.70 -6.86
C ASN A 57 -10.71 16.04 -6.39
N ASP A 58 -10.82 14.72 -6.56
CA ASP A 58 -11.97 13.91 -6.10
C ASP A 58 -11.83 13.62 -4.60
N LYS A 59 -12.24 14.61 -3.79
CA LYS A 59 -12.15 14.50 -2.32
C LYS A 59 -12.94 13.31 -1.75
N ALA A 60 -14.01 12.89 -2.41
CA ALA A 60 -14.82 11.77 -1.94
C ALA A 60 -14.03 10.47 -2.07
N LYS A 61 -13.42 10.22 -3.24
CA LYS A 61 -12.57 9.05 -3.45
C LYS A 61 -11.32 9.08 -2.58
N VAL A 62 -10.61 10.21 -2.50
CA VAL A 62 -9.43 10.33 -1.62
C VAL A 62 -9.82 10.08 -0.17
N GLY A 63 -10.95 10.64 0.28
CA GLY A 63 -11.47 10.42 1.63
C GLY A 63 -11.82 8.96 1.95
N GLY A 64 -12.05 8.13 0.93
CA GLY A 64 -12.25 6.69 1.08
C GLY A 64 -11.03 5.94 1.59
N PHE A 65 -9.83 6.51 1.43
CA PHE A 65 -8.59 5.96 1.99
C PHE A 65 -8.32 6.36 3.45
N PHE A 66 -9.21 7.14 4.05
CA PHE A 66 -9.06 7.66 5.42
C PHE A 66 -10.07 7.03 6.36
N THR A 67 -9.62 6.67 7.54
CA THR A 67 -10.50 6.39 8.67
C THR A 67 -10.54 7.63 9.57
N PHE A 68 -11.67 8.30 9.60
CA PHE A 68 -11.83 9.52 10.39
C PHE A 68 -12.40 9.20 11.79
N PRO A 69 -11.97 9.95 12.83
CA PRO A 69 -10.92 10.96 12.80
C PRO A 69 -9.52 10.35 12.67
N VAL A 70 -8.63 11.01 11.91
CA VAL A 70 -7.21 10.64 11.89
C VAL A 70 -6.57 11.13 13.18
N MET A 71 -5.92 10.21 13.89
CA MET A 71 -5.16 10.49 15.11
C MET A 71 -3.68 10.56 14.76
N ASN A 72 -3.20 11.74 14.34
CA ASN A 72 -1.82 11.91 13.90
C ASN A 72 -0.89 12.17 15.09
N PRO A 73 0.15 11.36 15.31
CA PRO A 73 1.12 11.60 16.37
C PRO A 73 1.70 13.02 16.28
N SER A 74 1.91 13.66 17.43
CA SER A 74 2.52 14.99 17.54
C SER A 74 1.82 16.09 16.74
N ASP A 75 0.55 15.91 16.39
CA ASP A 75 -0.25 16.89 15.63
C ASP A 75 0.35 17.33 14.28
N GLU A 76 1.29 16.56 13.71
CA GLU A 76 2.05 16.95 12.51
C GLU A 76 1.15 17.25 11.29
N ILE A 77 0.00 16.56 11.15
CA ILE A 77 -0.97 16.89 10.11
C ILE A 77 -1.48 18.34 10.25
N TRP A 78 -1.64 18.82 11.49
CA TRP A 78 -2.05 20.17 11.77
C TRP A 78 -0.94 21.17 11.47
N PHE A 79 0.34 20.82 11.77
CA PHE A 79 1.49 21.63 11.41
C PHE A 79 1.64 21.77 9.89
N LEU A 80 1.27 20.74 9.13
CA LEU A 80 1.28 20.79 7.67
C LEU A 80 0.20 21.73 7.11
N VAL A 81 -1.01 21.70 7.68
CA VAL A 81 -2.17 22.37 7.05
C VAL A 81 -2.50 23.74 7.64
N LEU A 82 -1.97 24.10 8.81
CA LEU A 82 -2.21 25.37 9.49
C LEU A 82 -0.99 26.28 9.46
N SER A 83 -1.22 27.58 9.30
CA SER A 83 -0.21 28.58 9.60
C SER A 83 0.07 28.64 11.12
N GLU A 84 1.18 29.23 11.53
CA GLU A 84 1.54 29.40 12.93
C GLU A 84 0.42 30.07 13.74
N LYS A 85 -0.10 31.18 13.23
CA LYS A 85 -1.24 31.90 13.85
C LYS A 85 -2.49 31.02 14.01
N GLU A 86 -2.80 30.18 13.01
CA GLU A 86 -3.94 29.26 13.08
C GLU A 86 -3.69 28.14 14.11
N ARG A 87 -2.43 27.68 14.26
CA ARG A 87 -2.05 26.69 15.29
C ARG A 87 -2.19 27.24 16.70
N GLU A 88 -1.70 28.46 16.92
CA GLU A 88 -1.84 29.17 18.20
C GLU A 88 -3.33 29.35 18.56
N ALA A 89 -4.14 29.80 17.62
CA ALA A 89 -5.58 29.97 17.82
C ALA A 89 -6.29 28.63 18.13
N LYS A 90 -5.82 27.54 17.54
CA LYS A 90 -6.34 26.19 17.79
C LYS A 90 -5.82 25.59 19.10
N LYS A 91 -4.83 26.23 19.75
CA LYS A 91 -4.18 25.77 20.99
C LYS A 91 -3.62 24.35 20.86
N LEU A 92 -2.93 24.08 19.76
CA LEU A 92 -2.21 22.80 19.58
C LEU A 92 -1.08 22.74 20.58
N THR A 93 -1.08 21.72 21.44
CA THR A 93 -0.11 21.56 22.54
C THR A 93 0.76 20.32 22.36
N ASN A 94 1.07 19.94 21.14
CA ASN A 94 1.79 18.70 20.77
C ASN A 94 1.07 17.43 21.28
N ASN A 95 -0.24 17.52 21.50
CA ASN A 95 -1.10 16.40 21.79
C ASN A 95 -1.67 15.82 20.49
N ILE A 96 -2.32 14.67 20.59
CA ILE A 96 -3.01 14.08 19.44
C ILE A 96 -4.37 14.75 19.29
N THR A 97 -4.46 15.77 18.42
CA THR A 97 -5.71 16.44 18.10
C THR A 97 -6.40 15.75 16.92
N PRO A 98 -7.64 15.25 17.08
CA PRO A 98 -8.34 14.56 15.99
C PRO A 98 -8.46 15.43 14.73
N PHE A 99 -8.09 14.86 13.58
CA PHE A 99 -8.31 15.46 12.27
C PHE A 99 -9.55 14.83 11.64
N THR A 100 -10.62 15.61 11.61
CA THR A 100 -11.96 15.12 11.21
C THR A 100 -12.15 15.13 9.68
N LYS A 101 -13.23 14.49 9.20
CA LYS A 101 -13.65 14.56 7.80
C LYS A 101 -13.96 16.01 7.36
N SER A 102 -14.47 16.84 8.26
CA SER A 102 -14.69 18.28 8.01
C SER A 102 -13.36 18.99 7.79
N ASP A 103 -12.36 18.72 8.63
CA ASP A 103 -11.02 19.29 8.49
C ASP A 103 -10.36 18.84 7.18
N PHE A 104 -10.46 17.56 6.84
CA PHE A 104 -9.99 17.04 5.57
C PHE A 104 -10.60 17.82 4.38
N ASN A 105 -11.91 18.03 4.36
CA ASN A 105 -12.57 18.77 3.29
C ASN A 105 -12.10 20.24 3.23
N LYS A 106 -11.89 20.86 4.39
CA LYS A 106 -11.46 22.25 4.52
C LYS A 106 -10.01 22.43 4.06
N TYR A 107 -9.12 21.55 4.50
CA TYR A 107 -7.67 21.69 4.31
C TYR A 107 -7.11 20.81 3.18
N TYR A 108 -7.95 20.17 2.37
CA TYR A 108 -7.56 19.22 1.33
C TYR A 108 -6.41 19.71 0.44
N LYS A 109 -6.47 20.96 -0.05
CA LYS A 109 -5.44 21.54 -0.93
C LYS A 109 -4.11 21.81 -0.21
N LYS A 110 -4.15 22.00 1.11
CA LYS A 110 -2.93 22.15 1.92
C LYS A 110 -2.32 20.78 2.25
N LEU A 111 -3.19 19.77 2.47
CA LEU A 111 -2.76 18.38 2.68
C LEU A 111 -2.14 17.78 1.41
N PHE A 112 -2.69 18.09 0.24
CA PHE A 112 -2.17 17.66 -1.06
C PHE A 112 -1.86 18.88 -1.95
N PRO A 113 -0.70 19.52 -1.72
CA PRO A 113 -0.31 20.71 -2.47
C PRO A 113 0.06 20.35 -3.93
N PRO A 114 0.15 21.33 -4.83
CA PRO A 114 0.54 21.10 -6.24
C PRO A 114 1.83 20.30 -6.39
N ALA A 115 2.81 20.50 -5.52
CA ALA A 115 4.06 19.74 -5.50
C ALA A 115 3.81 18.24 -5.29
N PHE A 116 2.95 17.89 -4.32
CA PHE A 116 2.54 16.49 -4.09
C PHE A 116 1.89 15.89 -5.34
N ILE A 117 0.93 16.61 -5.93
CA ILE A 117 0.19 16.14 -7.12
C ILE A 117 1.15 15.91 -8.29
N LYS A 118 2.03 16.87 -8.58
CA LYS A 118 2.97 16.79 -9.71
C LYS A 118 3.98 15.65 -9.55
N THR A 119 4.45 15.38 -8.32
CA THR A 119 5.43 14.33 -8.05
C THR A 119 4.82 12.94 -7.98
N ILE A 120 3.65 12.78 -7.32
CA ILE A 120 3.00 11.46 -7.22
C ILE A 120 2.59 10.90 -8.58
N LEU A 121 2.23 11.76 -9.54
CA LEU A 121 1.91 11.34 -10.90
C LEU A 121 3.10 10.71 -11.64
N LYS A 122 4.33 11.07 -11.25
CA LYS A 122 5.57 10.54 -11.84
C LYS A 122 6.04 9.24 -11.21
N ILE A 123 5.43 8.80 -10.11
CA ILE A 123 5.75 7.53 -9.46
C ILE A 123 5.37 6.37 -10.38
N LYS A 124 6.35 5.52 -10.68
CA LYS A 124 6.20 4.33 -11.53
C LYS A 124 5.62 3.18 -10.71
N SER A 125 4.31 2.98 -10.78
CA SER A 125 3.61 1.95 -9.98
C SER A 125 4.16 0.54 -10.18
N ALA A 126 4.56 0.16 -11.39
CA ALA A 126 5.15 -1.16 -11.65
C ALA A 126 6.51 -1.31 -10.97
N GLU A 127 7.33 -0.27 -10.95
CA GLU A 127 8.62 -0.28 -10.27
C GLU A 127 8.44 -0.35 -8.75
N LEU A 128 7.55 0.48 -8.20
CA LEU A 128 7.18 0.45 -6.79
C LEU A 128 6.70 -0.94 -6.34
N PHE A 129 5.85 -1.57 -7.14
CA PHE A 129 5.34 -2.91 -6.85
C PHE A 129 6.46 -3.96 -6.86
N ASN A 130 7.30 -3.96 -7.89
CA ASN A 130 8.30 -5.01 -8.10
C ASN A 130 9.52 -4.85 -7.17
N LYS A 131 10.02 -3.62 -7.02
CA LYS A 131 11.24 -3.33 -6.25
C LYS A 131 10.96 -2.94 -4.80
N GLY A 132 9.73 -2.51 -4.48
CA GLY A 132 9.38 -1.94 -3.19
C GLY A 132 9.71 -0.46 -3.05
N GLU A 133 10.36 0.15 -4.04
CA GLU A 133 10.72 1.56 -4.03
C GLU A 133 10.81 2.14 -5.43
N THR A 134 10.62 3.45 -5.54
CA THR A 134 10.80 4.23 -6.76
C THR A 134 10.84 5.73 -6.42
N GLN A 135 11.38 6.52 -7.34
CA GLN A 135 11.49 7.96 -7.19
C GLN A 135 10.90 8.67 -8.39
N SER A 136 10.26 9.83 -8.16
CA SER A 136 9.82 10.71 -9.24
C SER A 136 11.01 11.44 -9.86
N ASP A 137 10.91 11.80 -11.14
CA ASP A 137 11.80 12.82 -11.69
C ASP A 137 11.59 14.12 -10.89
N PRO A 138 12.68 14.82 -10.56
CA PRO A 138 12.59 16.11 -9.88
C PRO A 138 11.90 17.14 -10.77
N PHE A 139 11.21 18.11 -10.16
CA PHE A 139 10.77 19.29 -10.87
C PHE A 139 11.05 20.55 -10.05
N LYS A 140 11.30 21.67 -10.74
CA LYS A 140 11.58 22.95 -10.12
C LYS A 140 10.35 23.85 -10.13
N GLU A 141 10.16 24.56 -9.02
CA GLU A 141 9.20 25.64 -8.88
C GLU A 141 9.89 26.81 -8.17
N GLY A 142 10.24 27.83 -8.93
CA GLY A 142 11.12 28.88 -8.45
C GLY A 142 12.51 28.33 -8.08
N ASN A 143 12.94 28.60 -6.85
CA ASN A 143 14.21 28.14 -6.31
C ASN A 143 14.12 26.79 -5.59
N THR A 144 12.94 26.16 -5.57
CA THR A 144 12.72 24.90 -4.87
C THR A 144 12.63 23.74 -5.87
N THR A 145 13.38 22.68 -5.61
CA THR A 145 13.29 21.41 -6.30
C THR A 145 12.45 20.46 -5.47
N HIS A 146 11.46 19.82 -6.11
CA HIS A 146 10.55 18.88 -5.48
C HIS A 146 10.81 17.49 -6.04
N THR A 147 10.90 16.51 -5.15
CA THR A 147 11.07 15.09 -5.51
C THR A 147 10.21 14.24 -4.59
N MET A 148 9.60 13.18 -5.10
CA MET A 148 8.90 12.21 -4.28
C MET A 148 9.64 10.87 -4.33
N PHE A 149 9.99 10.36 -3.17
CA PHE A 149 10.46 8.99 -2.99
C PHE A 149 9.31 8.16 -2.40
N ALA A 150 8.94 7.07 -3.07
CA ALA A 150 7.93 6.14 -2.62
C ALA A 150 8.60 4.82 -2.25
N SER A 151 8.30 4.29 -1.06
CA SER A 151 8.85 3.02 -0.58
C SER A 151 7.82 2.21 0.18
N VAL A 152 7.94 0.89 0.10
CA VAL A 152 7.12 -0.07 0.84
C VAL A 152 8.01 -0.85 1.79
N ASP A 153 7.78 -0.66 3.07
CA ASP A 153 8.30 -1.56 4.10
C ASP A 153 7.39 -2.80 4.17
N ARG A 154 7.92 -3.93 3.75
CA ARG A 154 7.17 -5.20 3.70
C ARG A 154 6.97 -5.82 5.08
N GLU A 155 7.86 -5.55 6.04
CA GLU A 155 7.77 -6.08 7.40
C GLU A 155 6.62 -5.41 8.15
N THR A 156 6.54 -4.09 8.04
CA THR A 156 5.48 -3.30 8.69
C THR A 156 4.24 -3.11 7.82
N SER A 157 4.30 -3.50 6.53
CA SER A 157 3.26 -3.27 5.54
C SER A 157 2.88 -1.79 5.43
N ILE A 158 3.89 -0.91 5.37
CA ILE A 158 3.69 0.54 5.25
C ILE A 158 4.21 1.03 3.90
N LEU A 159 3.34 1.71 3.15
CA LEU A 159 3.73 2.54 2.02
C LEU A 159 4.01 3.95 2.53
N SER A 160 5.20 4.45 2.27
CA SER A 160 5.63 5.81 2.56
C SER A 160 5.81 6.61 1.27
N LEU A 161 5.22 7.80 1.22
CA LEU A 161 5.39 8.78 0.15
C LEU A 161 6.10 10.01 0.73
N ASN A 162 7.39 10.15 0.45
CA ASN A 162 8.26 11.18 1.00
C ASN A 162 8.40 12.31 -0.04
N LEU A 163 7.73 13.42 0.18
CA LEU A 163 7.84 14.61 -0.65
C LEU A 163 8.93 15.53 -0.09
N SER A 164 10.07 15.55 -0.76
CA SER A 164 11.21 16.41 -0.40
C SER A 164 11.15 17.76 -1.12
N TYR A 165 11.52 18.78 -0.39
CA TYR A 165 11.68 20.16 -0.83
C TYR A 165 13.14 20.54 -0.61
N ASN A 166 13.88 20.76 -1.67
CA ASN A 166 15.23 21.29 -1.62
C ASN A 166 15.22 22.71 -2.17
N THR A 167 15.46 23.70 -1.31
CA THR A 167 15.45 25.10 -1.67
C THR A 167 16.87 25.61 -1.78
N VAL A 168 17.14 26.35 -2.84
CA VAL A 168 18.42 26.98 -3.09
C VAL A 168 18.25 28.47 -3.03
N TRP A 169 19.08 29.14 -2.25
CA TRP A 169 19.08 30.60 -2.14
C TRP A 169 20.27 31.15 -2.90
N LYS A 170 20.16 32.41 -3.30
CA LYS A 170 21.31 33.18 -3.80
C LYS A 170 21.60 34.27 -2.80
N ASP A 171 22.87 34.41 -2.46
CA ASP A 171 23.33 35.52 -1.64
C ASP A 171 23.36 36.86 -2.43
N GLU A 172 23.78 37.93 -1.79
CA GLU A 172 23.88 39.27 -2.38
C GLU A 172 24.86 39.33 -3.57
N ASN A 173 25.81 38.40 -3.65
CA ASN A 173 26.79 38.27 -4.74
C ASN A 173 26.30 37.38 -5.87
N GLY A 174 25.09 36.74 -5.72
CA GLY A 174 24.51 35.80 -6.66
C GLY A 174 25.07 34.39 -6.53
N GLU A 175 25.89 34.10 -5.49
CA GLU A 175 26.38 32.76 -5.20
C GLU A 175 25.25 31.89 -4.63
N ILE A 176 25.23 30.61 -5.09
CA ILE A 176 24.25 29.67 -4.66
C ILE A 176 24.58 29.17 -3.25
N THR A 177 23.68 29.42 -2.32
CA THR A 177 23.72 28.85 -0.97
C THR A 177 22.62 27.83 -0.77
N ASP A 178 22.92 26.80 0.02
CA ASP A 178 21.89 25.79 0.38
C ASP A 178 20.86 26.45 1.29
N GLY A 179 19.61 26.44 0.83
CA GLY A 179 18.44 26.97 1.57
C GLY A 179 17.80 25.99 2.53
N GLY A 180 18.31 24.77 2.55
CA GLY A 180 17.83 23.69 3.39
C GLY A 180 16.90 22.70 2.69
N GLU A 181 16.80 21.55 3.29
CA GLU A 181 15.93 20.46 2.86
C GLU A 181 14.85 20.21 3.91
N SER A 182 13.64 19.98 3.45
CA SER A 182 12.52 19.52 4.29
C SER A 182 11.74 18.44 3.58
N THR A 183 11.11 17.56 4.35
CA THR A 183 10.36 16.42 3.81
C THR A 183 9.04 16.28 4.51
N VAL A 184 7.98 16.05 3.73
CA VAL A 184 6.65 15.63 4.21
C VAL A 184 6.45 14.17 3.87
N ILE A 185 6.26 13.33 4.88
CA ILE A 185 6.10 11.89 4.77
C ILE A 185 4.63 11.54 4.98
N TYR A 186 3.98 11.00 3.95
CA TYR A 186 2.62 10.48 4.01
C TYR A 186 2.69 8.97 4.16
N SER A 187 2.15 8.42 5.25
CA SER A 187 2.20 7.00 5.55
C SER A 187 0.84 6.34 5.36
N PHE A 188 0.83 5.20 4.68
CA PHE A 188 -0.34 4.38 4.44
C PHE A 188 -0.08 2.96 4.92
N LYS A 189 -1.02 2.37 5.65
CA LYS A 189 -1.03 0.95 5.96
C LYS A 189 -1.53 0.17 4.75
N ILE A 190 -0.82 -0.89 4.38
CA ILE A 190 -1.35 -1.94 3.54
C ILE A 190 -2.03 -2.92 4.49
N THR A 191 -3.36 -2.97 4.46
CA THR A 191 -4.17 -3.80 5.36
C THR A 191 -4.06 -5.28 5.00
N ASP A 192 -4.57 -6.17 5.85
CA ASP A 192 -4.57 -7.62 5.61
C ASP A 192 -5.33 -8.02 4.34
N ASN A 193 -6.31 -7.21 3.93
CA ASN A 193 -7.02 -7.36 2.65
C ASN A 193 -6.29 -6.64 1.50
N ALA A 194 -5.03 -6.26 1.70
CA ALA A 194 -4.19 -5.55 0.74
C ALA A 194 -4.75 -4.22 0.23
N HIS A 195 -5.60 -3.54 1.01
CA HIS A 195 -6.08 -2.19 0.73
C HIS A 195 -5.19 -1.13 1.37
N LEU A 196 -5.10 0.04 0.73
CA LEU A 196 -4.40 1.18 1.29
C LEU A 196 -5.30 1.95 2.27
N GLN A 197 -4.76 2.26 3.44
CA GLN A 197 -5.39 3.09 4.45
C GLN A 197 -4.42 4.17 4.92
N PHE A 198 -4.78 5.44 4.80
CA PHE A 198 -3.98 6.54 5.32
C PHE A 198 -3.84 6.45 6.85
N MET A 199 -2.61 6.62 7.33
CA MET A 199 -2.30 6.57 8.75
C MET A 199 -2.03 7.95 9.33
N TYR A 200 -0.97 8.59 8.85
CA TYR A 200 -0.50 9.86 9.38
C TYR A 200 0.42 10.58 8.38
N VAL A 201 0.72 11.82 8.74
CA VAL A 201 1.80 12.62 8.14
C VAL A 201 2.91 12.79 9.17
N ARG A 202 4.16 12.84 8.69
CA ARG A 202 5.33 13.27 9.47
C ARG A 202 6.07 14.38 8.73
N LEU A 203 6.68 15.27 9.51
CA LEU A 203 7.52 16.34 9.00
C LEU A 203 8.97 16.09 9.43
N ALA A 204 9.91 16.22 8.49
CA ALA A 204 11.35 16.06 8.73
C ALA A 204 12.11 17.18 8.02
N GLY A 205 13.19 17.68 8.66
CA GLY A 205 14.04 18.76 8.18
C GLY A 205 14.34 19.76 9.24
#